data_86d2b56fd9cd6d943e16490ee3c2b4fc
#
_entry.id   86d2b56fd9cd6d943e16490ee3c2b4fc
#
_cell.length_a   1.000
_cell.length_b   1.000
_cell.length_c   1.000
_cell.angle_alpha   90.00
_cell.angle_beta   90.00
_cell.angle_gamma   90.00
#
_symmetry.space_group_name_H-M   'P 1'
#
loop_
_entity.id
_entity.type
_entity.pdbx_description
1 polymer ?
#
loop_
_entity_poly.entity_id
_entity_poly.type
_entity_poly.pdbx_seq_one_letter_code
_entity_poly.pdbx_strand_id
1 'polypeptide(L)'
;MLFAFAGCGSKKADSETVKENGKRVIGITDYAPMDYKETDGSGEWIGFDADMAKAFAKSLGVEAEFVVIDWDNKIMELEAGSIDCVWNGMTITDEVKSGMSVSNAYCKNTQVVIVPKDKAEQYKTVESVKDLNFAAEAGSAGEKALNALEYKVTAVTAQADALMEVAAGTSDAAVIDLLMAGATIGEGTSYENLTYTVGIAEEEDFGVGFRKDSDLTEKLNEFFKTSYADGSMMEIAKEYGVQESILEQK
;
A
#
# COMPACT_ATOMS: atom_id res chain seq x y z
N MET A 1 40.97 -23.17 34.33
CA MET A 1 39.53 -23.27 34.07
C MET A 1 39.08 -21.96 33.42
N LEU A 2 38.96 -21.96 32.08
CA LEU A 2 38.37 -20.83 31.33
C LEU A 2 36.86 -21.04 31.26
N PHE A 3 36.08 -20.18 31.90
CA PHE A 3 34.64 -20.10 31.67
C PHE A 3 34.39 -19.28 30.41
N ALA A 4 34.03 -19.98 29.32
CA ALA A 4 33.45 -19.34 28.14
C ALA A 4 32.01 -18.94 28.48
N PHE A 5 31.77 -17.67 28.68
CA PHE A 5 30.40 -17.12 28.66
C PHE A 5 29.93 -17.12 27.21
N ALA A 6 29.15 -18.12 26.83
CA ALA A 6 28.32 -18.06 25.66
C ALA A 6 27.18 -17.08 25.96
N GLY A 7 27.36 -15.83 25.60
CA GLY A 7 26.30 -14.84 25.59
C GLY A 7 25.30 -15.20 24.48
N CYS A 8 24.20 -15.91 24.78
CA CYS A 8 23.00 -15.86 23.97
C CYS A 8 22.45 -14.42 24.07
N GLY A 9 22.90 -13.55 23.18
CA GLY A 9 22.23 -12.28 22.96
C GLY A 9 20.85 -12.58 22.38
N SER A 10 19.79 -12.46 23.19
CA SER A 10 18.44 -12.42 22.69
C SER A 10 18.36 -11.27 21.66
N LYS A 11 17.88 -11.55 20.46
CA LYS A 11 17.64 -10.51 19.44
C LYS A 11 16.73 -9.49 20.10
N LYS A 12 17.13 -8.23 20.07
CA LYS A 12 16.36 -7.13 20.64
C LYS A 12 15.02 -7.02 19.91
N ALA A 13 13.94 -6.72 20.62
CA ALA A 13 12.65 -6.52 20.03
C ALA A 13 12.65 -5.30 19.10
N ASP A 14 11.96 -5.38 17.97
CA ASP A 14 11.90 -4.27 17.01
C ASP A 14 11.29 -3.01 17.65
N SER A 15 10.27 -3.16 18.52
CA SER A 15 9.68 -2.03 19.24
C SER A 15 10.65 -1.33 20.19
N GLU A 16 11.61 -2.04 20.77
CA GLU A 16 12.66 -1.41 21.59
C GLU A 16 13.64 -0.65 20.71
N THR A 17 14.01 -1.21 19.56
CA THR A 17 14.90 -0.57 18.58
C THR A 17 14.29 0.73 18.06
N VAL A 18 13.01 0.69 17.66
CA VAL A 18 12.27 1.88 17.19
C VAL A 18 12.20 2.96 18.28
N LYS A 19 11.95 2.58 19.55
CA LYS A 19 11.93 3.53 20.68
C LYS A 19 13.31 4.18 20.93
N GLU A 20 14.39 3.43 20.85
CA GLU A 20 15.73 3.99 21.01
C GLU A 20 16.11 4.94 19.87
N ASN A 21 15.69 4.62 18.64
CA ASN A 21 15.91 5.48 17.49
C ASN A 21 15.03 6.74 17.54
N GLY A 22 13.97 6.77 18.37
CA GLY A 22 13.03 7.88 18.48
C GLY A 22 12.12 8.04 17.25
N LYS A 23 12.20 7.15 16.29
CA LYS A 23 11.43 7.18 15.05
C LYS A 23 11.12 5.78 14.53
N ARG A 24 10.06 5.69 13.74
CA ARG A 24 9.70 4.52 12.95
C ARG A 24 9.73 4.87 11.47
N VAL A 25 10.51 4.13 10.69
CA VAL A 25 10.67 4.34 9.24
C VAL A 25 9.66 3.49 8.48
N ILE A 26 8.83 4.14 7.69
CA ILE A 26 7.71 3.54 6.96
C ILE A 26 8.03 3.59 5.46
N GLY A 27 8.06 2.43 4.80
CA GLY A 27 8.24 2.31 3.35
C GLY A 27 6.90 2.49 2.64
N ILE A 28 6.87 3.41 1.68
CA ILE A 28 5.68 3.82 0.92
C ILE A 28 6.00 4.06 -0.56
N THR A 29 4.96 4.17 -1.39
CA THR A 29 4.98 4.83 -2.71
C THR A 29 3.91 5.93 -2.75
N ASP A 30 3.88 6.76 -3.78
CA ASP A 30 2.83 7.79 -3.95
C ASP A 30 1.53 7.12 -4.38
N TYR A 31 0.58 7.05 -3.46
CA TYR A 31 -0.68 6.33 -3.61
C TYR A 31 -1.83 7.05 -2.87
N ALA A 32 -2.49 8.02 -3.52
CA ALA A 32 -3.72 8.60 -2.97
C ALA A 32 -4.88 7.57 -3.04
N PRO A 33 -5.73 7.47 -2.01
CA PRO A 33 -5.81 8.30 -0.82
C PRO A 33 -5.08 7.72 0.41
N MET A 34 -4.17 6.75 0.23
CA MET A 34 -3.50 6.04 1.31
C MET A 34 -2.26 6.80 1.81
N ASP A 35 -1.31 7.10 0.92
CA ASP A 35 -0.10 7.89 1.19
C ASP A 35 0.22 8.78 0.00
N TYR A 36 0.13 10.08 0.16
CA TYR A 36 0.44 11.03 -0.91
C TYR A 36 0.92 12.36 -0.34
N LYS A 37 1.52 13.18 -1.19
CA LYS A 37 2.01 14.50 -0.79
C LYS A 37 0.88 15.51 -0.74
N GLU A 38 0.83 16.32 0.32
CA GLU A 38 -0.05 17.45 0.39
C GLU A 38 0.29 18.51 -0.68
N THR A 39 -0.74 19.11 -1.26
CA THR A 39 -0.59 20.07 -2.37
C THR A 39 -0.33 21.51 -1.91
N ASP A 40 -0.27 21.74 -0.60
CA ASP A 40 -0.02 23.07 0.02
C ASP A 40 1.45 23.52 -0.05
N GLY A 41 2.33 22.67 -0.56
CA GLY A 41 3.77 22.91 -0.66
C GLY A 41 4.56 22.56 0.61
N SER A 42 3.93 22.03 1.66
CA SER A 42 4.62 21.53 2.87
C SER A 42 5.51 20.35 2.56
N GLY A 43 5.10 19.53 1.57
CA GLY A 43 5.72 18.26 1.27
C GLY A 43 5.42 17.18 2.30
N GLU A 44 4.43 17.41 3.16
CA GLU A 44 3.97 16.45 4.17
C GLU A 44 3.28 15.24 3.49
N TRP A 45 3.52 14.05 4.03
CA TRP A 45 2.77 12.85 3.66
C TRP A 45 1.45 12.83 4.43
N ILE A 46 0.35 12.73 3.69
CA ILE A 46 -1.02 12.62 4.20
C ILE A 46 -1.71 11.42 3.54
N GLY A 47 -2.90 11.08 4.01
CA GLY A 47 -3.66 9.95 3.53
C GLY A 47 -4.05 9.03 4.69
N PHE A 48 -4.92 8.08 4.41
CA PHE A 48 -5.43 7.19 5.44
C PHE A 48 -4.30 6.39 6.11
N ASP A 49 -3.44 5.76 5.32
CA ASP A 49 -2.32 4.98 5.84
C ASP A 49 -1.27 5.87 6.51
N ALA A 50 -0.95 7.02 5.92
CA ALA A 50 0.00 7.96 6.50
C ALA A 50 -0.46 8.45 7.88
N ASP A 51 -1.72 8.81 8.06
CA ASP A 51 -2.22 9.33 9.32
C ASP A 51 -2.41 8.23 10.37
N MET A 52 -2.84 7.03 9.96
CA MET A 52 -2.83 5.86 10.83
C MET A 52 -1.42 5.48 11.28
N ALA A 53 -0.43 5.57 10.38
CA ALA A 53 0.98 5.31 10.69
C ALA A 53 1.55 6.35 11.66
N LYS A 54 1.23 7.64 11.50
CA LYS A 54 1.58 8.71 12.45
C LYS A 54 0.94 8.47 13.81
N ALA A 55 -0.36 8.10 13.85
CA ALA A 55 -1.08 7.82 15.10
C ALA A 55 -0.47 6.60 15.83
N PHE A 56 -0.12 5.53 15.10
CA PHE A 56 0.56 4.38 15.70
C PHE A 56 1.97 4.74 16.21
N ALA A 57 2.78 5.46 15.46
CA ALA A 57 4.09 5.92 15.91
C ALA A 57 3.98 6.74 17.22
N LYS A 58 3.01 7.66 17.27
CA LYS A 58 2.71 8.45 18.47
C LYS A 58 2.31 7.55 19.66
N SER A 59 1.56 6.49 19.45
CA SER A 59 1.18 5.54 20.50
C SER A 59 2.39 4.80 21.08
N LEU A 60 3.45 4.61 20.28
CA LEU A 60 4.73 4.04 20.70
C LEU A 60 5.67 5.08 21.35
N GLY A 61 5.33 6.37 21.30
CA GLY A 61 6.14 7.48 21.79
C GLY A 61 7.30 7.85 20.87
N VAL A 62 7.16 7.63 19.56
CA VAL A 62 8.16 7.93 18.52
C VAL A 62 7.54 8.72 17.36
N GLU A 63 8.38 9.26 16.48
CA GLU A 63 7.95 9.95 15.27
C GLU A 63 7.79 8.98 14.08
N ALA A 64 6.91 9.30 13.13
CA ALA A 64 6.79 8.62 11.86
C ALA A 64 7.72 9.28 10.83
N GLU A 65 8.57 8.49 10.17
CA GLU A 65 9.42 8.93 9.06
C GLU A 65 9.03 8.12 7.82
N PHE A 66 8.65 8.80 6.74
CA PHE A 66 8.23 8.15 5.49
C PHE A 66 9.36 8.15 4.48
N VAL A 67 9.61 6.98 3.90
CA VAL A 67 10.63 6.77 2.87
C VAL A 67 9.96 6.17 1.63
N VAL A 68 10.13 6.83 0.50
CA VAL A 68 9.70 6.27 -0.79
C VAL A 68 10.64 5.13 -1.15
N ILE A 69 10.07 3.95 -1.40
CA ILE A 69 10.80 2.74 -1.77
C ILE A 69 10.45 2.32 -3.19
N ASP A 70 11.29 1.49 -3.77
CA ASP A 70 10.92 0.70 -4.94
C ASP A 70 10.03 -0.45 -4.46
N TRP A 71 8.77 -0.47 -4.89
CA TRP A 71 7.75 -1.40 -4.38
C TRP A 71 8.09 -2.87 -4.58
N ASP A 72 8.76 -3.20 -5.67
CA ASP A 72 9.22 -4.57 -5.94
C ASP A 72 10.26 -5.04 -4.91
N ASN A 73 11.01 -4.12 -4.32
CA ASN A 73 12.04 -4.38 -3.33
C ASN A 73 11.57 -4.33 -1.86
N LYS A 74 10.25 -4.13 -1.59
CA LYS A 74 9.70 -3.92 -0.23
C LYS A 74 10.12 -4.94 0.82
N ILE A 75 10.19 -6.23 0.44
CA ILE A 75 10.62 -7.31 1.36
C ILE A 75 12.11 -7.16 1.67
N MET A 76 12.92 -6.91 0.65
CA MET A 76 14.37 -6.75 0.80
C MET A 76 14.73 -5.52 1.65
N GLU A 77 14.05 -4.38 1.43
CA GLU A 77 14.23 -3.16 2.23
C GLU A 77 13.90 -3.39 3.71
N LEU A 78 12.82 -4.15 3.97
CA LEU A 78 12.42 -4.51 5.32
C LEU A 78 13.43 -5.44 5.99
N GLU A 79 13.92 -6.47 5.28
CA GLU A 79 14.94 -7.40 5.79
C GLU A 79 16.29 -6.72 6.04
N ALA A 80 16.67 -5.79 5.17
CA ALA A 80 17.89 -5.00 5.31
C ALA A 80 17.83 -4.01 6.49
N GLY A 81 16.63 -3.70 7.00
CA GLY A 81 16.42 -2.74 8.07
C GLY A 81 16.47 -1.29 7.61
N SER A 82 16.35 -1.02 6.31
CA SER A 82 16.21 0.33 5.75
C SER A 82 14.90 0.97 6.17
N ILE A 83 13.87 0.13 6.35
CA ILE A 83 12.55 0.49 6.85
C ILE A 83 12.13 -0.43 8.00
N ASP A 84 11.20 0.02 8.83
CA ASP A 84 10.66 -0.74 9.96
C ASP A 84 9.34 -1.43 9.62
N CYS A 85 8.61 -0.89 8.67
CA CYS A 85 7.40 -1.51 8.12
C CYS A 85 7.14 -1.05 6.69
N VAL A 86 6.31 -1.82 5.97
CA VAL A 86 5.67 -1.45 4.71
C VAL A 86 4.21 -1.15 5.03
N TRP A 87 3.77 0.09 4.82
CA TRP A 87 2.38 0.49 5.08
C TRP A 87 1.92 1.44 3.97
N ASN A 88 1.27 0.90 2.94
CA ASN A 88 0.91 1.65 1.72
C ASN A 88 -0.11 0.84 0.89
N GLY A 89 -1.28 0.54 1.48
CA GLY A 89 -2.28 -0.27 0.78
C GLY A 89 -1.73 -1.62 0.30
N MET A 90 -0.93 -2.29 1.14
CA MET A 90 -0.25 -3.50 0.72
C MET A 90 -1.18 -4.71 0.71
N THR A 91 -1.43 -5.28 -0.47
CA THR A 91 -2.22 -6.51 -0.62
C THR A 91 -1.56 -7.69 0.09
N ILE A 92 -2.35 -8.41 0.91
CA ILE A 92 -1.92 -9.59 1.66
C ILE A 92 -1.86 -10.80 0.73
N THR A 93 -0.75 -10.97 0.03
CA THR A 93 -0.48 -12.12 -0.84
C THR A 93 0.26 -13.24 -0.11
N ASP A 94 0.34 -14.43 -0.71
CA ASP A 94 1.14 -15.54 -0.16
C ASP A 94 2.63 -15.20 -0.11
N GLU A 95 3.14 -14.44 -1.08
CA GLU A 95 4.51 -13.92 -1.07
C GLU A 95 4.75 -13.01 0.12
N VAL A 96 3.87 -12.03 0.34
CA VAL A 96 3.93 -11.12 1.48
C VAL A 96 3.88 -11.88 2.79
N LYS A 97 2.95 -12.85 2.96
CA LYS A 97 2.86 -13.72 4.15
C LYS A 97 4.13 -14.56 4.35
N SER A 98 4.79 -14.97 3.28
CA SER A 98 6.04 -15.75 3.40
C SER A 98 7.23 -14.89 3.78
N GLY A 99 7.32 -13.65 3.29
CA GLY A 99 8.43 -12.72 3.50
C GLY A 99 8.31 -11.84 4.75
N MET A 100 7.10 -11.59 5.25
CA MET A 100 6.83 -10.64 6.32
C MET A 100 5.98 -11.22 7.44
N SER A 101 6.02 -10.62 8.64
CA SER A 101 4.94 -10.69 9.62
C SER A 101 3.90 -9.65 9.25
N VAL A 102 2.67 -10.07 8.95
CA VAL A 102 1.63 -9.19 8.42
C VAL A 102 0.57 -8.93 9.50
N SER A 103 0.11 -7.68 9.60
CA SER A 103 -0.97 -7.29 10.51
C SER A 103 -2.30 -7.99 10.15
N ASN A 104 -3.30 -7.80 11.01
CA ASN A 104 -4.69 -8.03 10.60
C ASN A 104 -5.00 -7.20 9.35
N ALA A 105 -5.87 -7.75 8.50
CA ALA A 105 -6.42 -6.99 7.39
C ALA A 105 -7.23 -5.79 7.92
N TYR A 106 -7.01 -4.60 7.33
CA TYR A 106 -7.67 -3.38 7.81
C TYR A 106 -8.57 -2.72 6.76
N CYS A 107 -8.36 -2.99 5.49
CA CYS A 107 -9.07 -2.37 4.39
C CYS A 107 -9.24 -3.34 3.23
N LYS A 108 -10.33 -3.22 2.48
CA LYS A 108 -10.61 -3.97 1.26
C LYS A 108 -10.31 -3.14 0.02
N ASN A 109 -9.91 -3.84 -1.04
CA ASN A 109 -9.65 -3.26 -2.34
C ASN A 109 -9.93 -4.26 -3.47
N THR A 110 -9.80 -3.82 -4.71
CA THR A 110 -9.71 -4.68 -5.90
C THR A 110 -8.87 -3.99 -6.97
N GLN A 111 -8.27 -4.77 -7.86
CA GLN A 111 -7.52 -4.26 -9.01
C GLN A 111 -8.46 -3.96 -10.17
N VAL A 112 -8.38 -2.75 -10.74
CA VAL A 112 -9.26 -2.30 -11.83
C VAL A 112 -8.47 -1.85 -13.05
N VAL A 113 -9.09 -2.08 -14.22
CA VAL A 113 -8.54 -1.64 -15.50
C VAL A 113 -8.93 -0.20 -15.75
N ILE A 114 -7.93 0.64 -16.00
CA ILE A 114 -8.08 2.03 -16.39
C ILE A 114 -7.89 2.17 -17.88
N VAL A 115 -8.79 2.89 -18.54
CA VAL A 115 -8.75 3.17 -19.98
C VAL A 115 -9.19 4.61 -20.26
N PRO A 116 -8.90 5.16 -21.47
CA PRO A 116 -9.52 6.40 -21.93
C PRO A 116 -11.06 6.30 -21.92
N LYS A 117 -11.70 7.34 -21.39
CA LYS A 117 -13.17 7.37 -21.17
C LYS A 117 -13.98 7.16 -22.44
N ASP A 118 -13.49 7.65 -23.58
CA ASP A 118 -14.14 7.49 -24.88
C ASP A 118 -14.08 6.05 -25.42
N LYS A 119 -13.20 5.20 -24.85
CA LYS A 119 -13.06 3.78 -25.23
C LYS A 119 -13.72 2.81 -24.25
N ALA A 120 -14.22 3.28 -23.11
CA ALA A 120 -14.69 2.45 -22.00
C ALA A 120 -15.77 1.42 -22.41
N GLU A 121 -16.66 1.79 -23.33
CA GLU A 121 -17.72 0.89 -23.81
C GLU A 121 -17.21 -0.39 -24.50
N GLN A 122 -15.95 -0.36 -25.00
CA GLN A 122 -15.32 -1.49 -25.67
C GLN A 122 -14.68 -2.48 -24.68
N TYR A 123 -14.43 -2.04 -23.43
CA TYR A 123 -13.56 -2.72 -22.47
C TYR A 123 -14.29 -3.06 -21.17
N LYS A 124 -15.42 -3.76 -21.26
CA LYS A 124 -16.29 -4.09 -20.11
C LYS A 124 -16.09 -5.50 -19.52
N THR A 125 -15.22 -6.29 -20.13
CA THR A 125 -14.92 -7.66 -19.65
C THR A 125 -13.42 -7.90 -19.68
N VAL A 126 -12.94 -8.83 -18.84
CA VAL A 126 -11.52 -9.22 -18.81
C VAL A 126 -11.05 -9.66 -20.20
N GLU A 127 -11.86 -10.45 -20.91
CA GLU A 127 -11.52 -10.89 -22.28
C GLU A 127 -11.41 -9.73 -23.29
N SER A 128 -12.19 -8.65 -23.11
CA SER A 128 -12.16 -7.52 -24.04
C SER A 128 -10.89 -6.67 -23.96
N VAL A 129 -10.13 -6.78 -22.87
CA VAL A 129 -8.91 -6.00 -22.63
C VAL A 129 -7.62 -6.78 -22.91
N LYS A 130 -7.70 -8.07 -23.27
CA LYS A 130 -6.56 -8.98 -23.37
C LYS A 130 -5.46 -8.55 -24.35
N ASP A 131 -5.81 -7.84 -25.40
CA ASP A 131 -4.88 -7.44 -26.46
C ASP A 131 -4.26 -6.05 -26.21
N LEU A 132 -4.62 -5.38 -25.09
CA LEU A 132 -4.09 -4.07 -24.71
C LEU A 132 -2.65 -4.17 -24.20
N ASN A 133 -1.89 -3.08 -24.34
CA ASN A 133 -0.61 -2.91 -23.67
C ASN A 133 -0.87 -2.17 -22.35
N PHE A 134 -0.63 -2.85 -21.25
CA PHE A 134 -0.88 -2.32 -19.91
C PHE A 134 0.36 -1.65 -19.31
N ALA A 135 0.13 -0.67 -18.43
CA ALA A 135 1.10 -0.22 -17.45
C ALA A 135 0.63 -0.67 -16.04
N ALA A 136 1.56 -1.11 -15.20
CA ALA A 136 1.30 -1.42 -13.78
C ALA A 136 2.56 -1.20 -12.95
N GLU A 137 2.41 -0.87 -11.68
CA GLU A 137 3.54 -0.73 -10.75
C GLU A 137 4.25 -2.06 -10.56
N ALA A 138 5.57 -2.07 -10.69
CA ALA A 138 6.42 -3.25 -10.52
C ALA A 138 6.21 -3.91 -9.15
N GLY A 139 6.03 -5.24 -9.12
CA GLY A 139 5.81 -6.00 -7.89
C GLY A 139 4.46 -5.77 -7.21
N SER A 140 3.52 -5.04 -7.85
CA SER A 140 2.16 -4.83 -7.35
C SER A 140 1.26 -6.04 -7.55
N ALA A 141 0.10 -6.03 -6.90
CA ALA A 141 -0.96 -7.02 -7.13
C ALA A 141 -1.51 -6.90 -8.57
N GLY A 142 -1.61 -5.68 -9.11
CA GLY A 142 -2.05 -5.41 -10.47
C GLY A 142 -1.13 -6.01 -11.52
N GLU A 143 0.18 -5.82 -11.40
CA GLU A 143 1.16 -6.46 -12.30
C GLU A 143 1.07 -7.98 -12.24
N LYS A 144 0.97 -8.55 -11.04
CA LYS A 144 0.83 -10.01 -10.84
C LYS A 144 -0.44 -10.57 -11.48
N ALA A 145 -1.57 -9.85 -11.37
CA ALA A 145 -2.82 -10.23 -12.00
C ALA A 145 -2.70 -10.24 -13.54
N LEU A 146 -2.08 -9.21 -14.13
CA LEU A 146 -1.82 -9.14 -15.57
C LEU A 146 -0.91 -10.28 -16.04
N ASN A 147 0.17 -10.55 -15.32
CA ASN A 147 1.09 -11.64 -15.62
C ASN A 147 0.42 -13.02 -15.53
N ALA A 148 -0.47 -13.23 -14.54
CA ALA A 148 -1.22 -14.48 -14.41
C ALA A 148 -2.20 -14.72 -15.57
N LEU A 149 -2.68 -13.64 -16.19
CA LEU A 149 -3.53 -13.69 -17.39
C LEU A 149 -2.71 -13.73 -18.71
N GLU A 150 -1.38 -13.69 -18.61
CA GLU A 150 -0.47 -13.62 -19.76
C GLU A 150 -0.70 -12.36 -20.63
N TYR A 151 -1.16 -11.25 -20.02
CA TYR A 151 -1.36 -9.98 -20.71
C TYR A 151 -0.04 -9.21 -20.80
N LYS A 152 0.04 -8.32 -21.81
CA LYS A 152 1.24 -7.50 -22.04
C LYS A 152 1.29 -6.38 -21.02
N VAL A 153 2.30 -6.35 -20.16
CA VAL A 153 2.50 -5.33 -19.15
C VAL A 153 3.88 -4.68 -19.26
N THR A 154 3.90 -3.37 -19.11
CA THR A 154 5.11 -2.56 -18.90
C THR A 154 5.11 -2.17 -17.41
N ALA A 155 6.14 -2.61 -16.70
CA ALA A 155 6.31 -2.25 -15.29
C ALA A 155 6.75 -0.78 -15.17
N VAL A 156 6.12 -0.04 -14.26
CA VAL A 156 6.45 1.35 -13.90
C VAL A 156 6.78 1.44 -12.41
N THR A 157 7.28 2.58 -11.96
CA THR A 157 7.79 2.74 -10.59
C THR A 157 6.67 2.86 -9.56
N ALA A 158 5.55 3.53 -9.91
CA ALA A 158 4.40 3.73 -9.03
C ALA A 158 3.09 3.62 -9.81
N GLN A 159 1.98 3.38 -9.11
CA GLN A 159 0.65 3.37 -9.75
C GLN A 159 0.30 4.72 -10.39
N ALA A 160 0.76 5.83 -9.82
CA ALA A 160 0.59 7.17 -10.41
C ALA A 160 1.27 7.27 -11.80
N ASP A 161 2.43 6.62 -11.99
CA ASP A 161 3.11 6.57 -13.29
C ASP A 161 2.28 5.77 -14.31
N ALA A 162 1.61 4.69 -13.89
CA ALA A 162 0.74 3.92 -14.77
C ALA A 162 -0.44 4.78 -15.29
N LEU A 163 -1.02 5.65 -14.47
CA LEU A 163 -2.03 6.61 -14.90
C LEU A 163 -1.47 7.63 -15.91
N MET A 164 -0.25 8.11 -15.71
CA MET A 164 0.43 9.02 -16.65
C MET A 164 0.69 8.37 -18.00
N GLU A 165 1.08 7.09 -18.03
CA GLU A 165 1.27 6.34 -19.27
C GLU A 165 -0.02 6.28 -20.11
N VAL A 166 -1.17 6.01 -19.47
CA VAL A 166 -2.47 5.97 -20.18
C VAL A 166 -2.90 7.36 -20.63
N ALA A 167 -2.72 8.37 -19.78
CA ALA A 167 -3.06 9.75 -20.11
C ALA A 167 -2.22 10.31 -21.25
N ALA A 168 -0.96 9.91 -21.35
CA ALA A 168 -0.05 10.27 -22.43
C ALA A 168 -0.28 9.43 -23.72
N GLY A 169 -1.02 8.31 -23.63
CA GLY A 169 -1.25 7.40 -24.75
C GLY A 169 -0.05 6.51 -25.11
N THR A 170 0.91 6.35 -24.19
CA THR A 170 2.06 5.45 -24.31
C THR A 170 1.69 4.01 -23.93
N SER A 171 0.71 3.84 -23.06
CA SER A 171 0.05 2.57 -22.78
C SER A 171 -1.44 2.66 -23.13
N ASP A 172 -2.05 1.54 -23.55
CA ASP A 172 -3.48 1.49 -23.89
C ASP A 172 -4.36 1.50 -22.65
N ALA A 173 -3.89 0.90 -21.56
CA ALA A 173 -4.58 0.72 -20.30
C ALA A 173 -3.59 0.68 -19.12
N ALA A 174 -4.10 0.81 -17.90
CA ALA A 174 -3.37 0.53 -16.69
C ALA A 174 -4.16 -0.39 -15.77
N VAL A 175 -3.48 -1.04 -14.82
CA VAL A 175 -4.11 -1.69 -13.68
C VAL A 175 -3.61 -1.02 -12.41
N ILE A 176 -4.56 -0.53 -11.62
CA ILE A 176 -4.31 0.10 -10.32
C ILE A 176 -5.39 -0.32 -9.31
N ASP A 177 -5.20 0.05 -8.07
CA ASP A 177 -6.17 -0.12 -6.99
C ASP A 177 -7.44 0.71 -7.24
N LEU A 178 -8.61 0.12 -6.96
CA LEU A 178 -9.89 0.81 -7.06
C LEU A 178 -9.96 2.05 -6.16
N LEU A 179 -9.35 1.98 -4.97
CA LEU A 179 -9.28 3.12 -4.05
C LEU A 179 -8.52 4.29 -4.67
N MET A 180 -7.41 4.02 -5.35
CA MET A 180 -6.67 5.04 -6.08
C MET A 180 -7.47 5.58 -7.26
N ALA A 181 -8.11 4.70 -8.04
CA ALA A 181 -8.95 5.12 -9.15
C ALA A 181 -10.08 6.06 -8.68
N GLY A 182 -10.72 5.72 -7.55
CA GLY A 182 -11.78 6.55 -6.95
C GLY A 182 -11.30 7.92 -6.47
N ALA A 183 -10.07 8.02 -5.99
CA ALA A 183 -9.49 9.28 -5.49
C ALA A 183 -8.91 10.17 -6.59
N THR A 184 -8.43 9.59 -7.70
CA THR A 184 -7.63 10.32 -8.70
C THR A 184 -8.31 10.52 -10.04
N ILE A 185 -9.33 9.72 -10.36
CA ILE A 185 -10.03 9.74 -11.66
C ILE A 185 -11.42 10.37 -11.48
N GLY A 186 -11.73 11.40 -12.25
CA GLY A 186 -13.04 12.05 -12.23
C GLY A 186 -13.02 13.50 -12.66
N GLU A 187 -14.17 14.13 -12.67
CA GLU A 187 -14.33 15.54 -13.02
C GLU A 187 -13.52 16.45 -12.08
N GLY A 188 -12.75 17.35 -12.64
CA GLY A 188 -11.89 18.27 -11.89
C GLY A 188 -10.56 17.69 -11.44
N THR A 189 -10.25 16.46 -11.76
CA THR A 189 -8.93 15.84 -11.52
C THR A 189 -8.02 15.93 -12.76
N SER A 190 -6.73 15.60 -12.58
CA SER A 190 -5.78 15.51 -13.70
C SER A 190 -6.12 14.39 -14.70
N TYR A 191 -6.99 13.45 -14.32
CA TYR A 191 -7.36 12.27 -15.09
C TYR A 191 -8.85 12.22 -15.43
N GLU A 192 -9.49 13.37 -15.65
CA GLU A 192 -10.92 13.43 -16.01
C GLU A 192 -11.28 12.71 -17.31
N ASN A 193 -10.30 12.52 -18.21
CA ASN A 193 -10.45 11.80 -19.47
C ASN A 193 -10.22 10.29 -19.35
N LEU A 194 -9.88 9.79 -18.17
CA LEU A 194 -9.76 8.36 -17.87
C LEU A 194 -11.00 7.86 -17.14
N THR A 195 -11.16 6.54 -17.11
CA THR A 195 -12.16 5.86 -16.29
C THR A 195 -11.71 4.44 -16.00
N TYR A 196 -12.24 3.83 -14.95
CA TYR A 196 -12.09 2.40 -14.71
C TYR A 196 -13.29 1.62 -15.29
N THR A 197 -13.06 0.37 -15.68
CA THR A 197 -14.06 -0.46 -16.35
C THR A 197 -14.29 -1.78 -15.63
N VAL A 198 -13.35 -2.69 -15.69
CA VAL A 198 -13.50 -4.06 -15.17
C VAL A 198 -12.51 -4.34 -14.07
N GLY A 199 -12.94 -5.08 -13.03
CA GLY A 199 -12.04 -5.70 -12.07
C GLY A 199 -11.28 -6.84 -12.73
N ILE A 200 -9.97 -6.93 -12.48
CA ILE A 200 -9.09 -7.93 -13.08
C ILE A 200 -8.65 -9.01 -12.09
N ALA A 201 -8.92 -8.82 -10.81
CA ALA A 201 -8.65 -9.74 -9.71
C ALA A 201 -9.87 -9.86 -8.81
N GLU A 202 -9.87 -10.87 -7.93
CA GLU A 202 -10.83 -10.96 -6.83
C GLU A 202 -10.60 -9.82 -5.83
N GLU A 203 -11.59 -9.60 -4.93
CA GLU A 203 -11.44 -8.66 -3.82
C GLU A 203 -10.23 -9.05 -2.96
N GLU A 204 -9.43 -8.09 -2.56
CA GLU A 204 -8.20 -8.26 -1.81
C GLU A 204 -8.25 -7.47 -0.50
N ASP A 205 -7.48 -7.93 0.47
CA ASP A 205 -7.33 -7.29 1.77
C ASP A 205 -5.97 -6.60 1.88
N PHE A 206 -5.93 -5.39 2.45
CA PHE A 206 -4.69 -4.69 2.78
C PHE A 206 -4.24 -4.98 4.20
N GLY A 207 -2.93 -5.11 4.37
CA GLY A 207 -2.26 -5.25 5.66
C GLY A 207 -0.93 -4.51 5.71
N VAL A 208 -0.37 -4.42 6.89
CA VAL A 208 0.94 -3.78 7.13
C VAL A 208 1.99 -4.86 7.33
N GLY A 209 3.11 -4.76 6.62
CA GLY A 209 4.22 -5.72 6.69
C GLY A 209 5.31 -5.27 7.65
N PHE A 210 5.76 -6.18 8.51
CA PHE A 210 6.91 -6.05 9.40
C PHE A 210 7.93 -7.13 9.13
N ARG A 211 9.16 -6.96 9.61
CA ARG A 211 10.15 -8.05 9.62
C ARG A 211 9.58 -9.31 10.27
N LYS A 212 9.99 -10.46 9.80
CA LYS A 212 9.58 -11.74 10.41
C LYS A 212 9.83 -11.74 11.92
N ASP A 213 8.84 -12.21 12.66
CA ASP A 213 8.84 -12.31 14.12
C ASP A 213 8.92 -10.95 14.85
N SER A 214 8.60 -9.85 14.16
CA SER A 214 8.54 -8.53 14.79
C SER A 214 7.39 -8.43 15.78
N ASP A 215 7.68 -7.96 16.99
CA ASP A 215 6.66 -7.68 18.03
C ASP A 215 5.78 -6.46 17.69
N LEU A 216 6.16 -5.67 16.69
CA LEU A 216 5.37 -4.54 16.20
C LEU A 216 4.07 -5.00 15.54
N THR A 217 4.02 -6.22 14.98
CA THR A 217 2.82 -6.77 14.36
C THR A 217 1.66 -6.88 15.36
N GLU A 218 1.90 -7.49 16.53
CA GLU A 218 0.89 -7.63 17.57
C GLU A 218 0.50 -6.26 18.16
N LYS A 219 1.48 -5.36 18.34
CA LYS A 219 1.21 -4.00 18.83
C LYS A 219 0.35 -3.20 17.86
N LEU A 220 0.54 -3.36 16.56
CA LEU A 220 -0.30 -2.72 15.55
C LEU A 220 -1.71 -3.31 15.55
N ASN A 221 -1.86 -4.64 15.65
CA ASN A 221 -3.16 -5.27 15.71
C ASN A 221 -3.99 -4.77 16.93
N GLU A 222 -3.35 -4.61 18.08
CA GLU A 222 -4.01 -4.05 19.27
C GLU A 222 -4.34 -2.56 19.08
N PHE A 223 -3.47 -1.81 18.40
CA PHE A 223 -3.75 -0.42 18.05
C PHE A 223 -4.92 -0.32 17.07
N PHE A 224 -5.01 -1.16 16.05
CA PHE A 224 -6.15 -1.21 15.13
C PHE A 224 -7.46 -1.49 15.88
N LYS A 225 -7.45 -2.50 16.74
CA LYS A 225 -8.60 -2.84 17.58
C LYS A 225 -9.05 -1.65 18.44
N THR A 226 -8.12 -0.98 19.09
CA THR A 226 -8.42 0.15 19.97
C THR A 226 -8.96 1.34 19.18
N SER A 227 -8.29 1.72 18.08
CA SER A 227 -8.68 2.86 17.26
C SER A 227 -9.97 2.63 16.47
N TYR A 228 -10.30 1.37 16.15
CA TYR A 228 -11.60 1.02 15.60
C TYR A 228 -12.70 1.13 16.65
N ALA A 229 -12.46 0.62 17.85
CA ALA A 229 -13.43 0.62 18.94
C ALA A 229 -13.74 2.03 19.48
N ASP A 230 -12.76 2.93 19.52
CA ASP A 230 -12.95 4.32 19.96
C ASP A 230 -13.41 5.26 18.84
N GLY A 231 -13.44 4.77 17.58
CA GLY A 231 -13.91 5.47 16.40
C GLY A 231 -12.86 6.32 15.69
N SER A 232 -11.65 6.49 16.23
CA SER A 232 -10.61 7.35 15.65
C SER A 232 -10.15 6.85 14.27
N MET A 233 -10.06 5.52 14.06
CA MET A 233 -9.77 4.93 12.74
C MET A 233 -10.84 5.32 11.71
N MET A 234 -12.11 5.29 12.09
CA MET A 234 -13.23 5.64 11.21
C MET A 234 -13.33 7.15 10.94
N GLU A 235 -12.87 8.00 11.86
CA GLU A 235 -12.76 9.45 11.64
C GLU A 235 -11.73 9.74 10.56
N ILE A 236 -10.53 9.16 10.66
CA ILE A 236 -9.48 9.27 9.63
C ILE A 236 -10.00 8.70 8.29
N ALA A 237 -10.64 7.52 8.30
CA ALA A 237 -11.16 6.91 7.08
C ALA A 237 -12.19 7.81 6.34
N LYS A 238 -13.04 8.52 7.08
CA LYS A 238 -14.01 9.47 6.51
C LYS A 238 -13.35 10.69 5.89
N GLU A 239 -12.26 11.17 6.49
CA GLU A 239 -11.50 12.31 5.95
C GLU A 239 -10.98 12.03 4.54
N TYR A 240 -10.53 10.79 4.32
CA TYR A 240 -9.98 10.35 3.04
C TYR A 240 -10.97 9.58 2.15
N GLY A 241 -12.25 9.46 2.56
CA GLY A 241 -13.31 8.85 1.76
C GLY A 241 -13.23 7.32 1.65
N VAL A 242 -12.47 6.63 2.51
CA VAL A 242 -12.25 5.17 2.46
C VAL A 242 -13.07 4.39 3.48
N GLN A 243 -13.97 5.03 4.22
CA GLN A 243 -14.71 4.44 5.34
C GLN A 243 -15.51 3.18 4.98
N GLU A 244 -16.00 3.06 3.74
CA GLU A 244 -16.78 1.90 3.29
C GLU A 244 -15.90 0.66 3.05
N SER A 245 -14.59 0.86 2.92
CA SER A 245 -13.62 -0.20 2.67
C SER A 245 -12.92 -0.70 3.94
N ILE A 246 -13.11 -0.01 5.08
CA ILE A 246 -12.47 -0.38 6.35
C ILE A 246 -13.12 -1.65 6.92
N LEU A 247 -12.27 -2.58 7.32
CA LEU A 247 -12.67 -3.83 7.94
C LEU A 247 -12.80 -3.67 9.46
N GLU A 248 -13.80 -4.37 10.03
CA GLU A 248 -13.99 -4.44 11.49
C GLU A 248 -12.76 -5.05 12.15
N GLN A 249 -12.25 -4.40 13.20
CA GLN A 249 -11.10 -4.87 13.98
C GLN A 249 -11.58 -5.48 15.32
N LYS A 250 -11.27 -6.78 15.53
CA LYS A 250 -11.75 -7.58 16.69
C LYS A 250 -10.65 -7.90 17.68
#